data_4e4ad346ffb8f6a0a670ed50f3f2e301
#
_entry.id   4e4ad346ffb8f6a0a670ed50f3f2e301
#
_cell.length_a   1.000
_cell.length_b   1.000
_cell.length_c   1.000
_cell.angle_alpha   90.00
_cell.angle_beta   90.00
_cell.angle_gamma   90.00
#
_symmetry.space_group_name_H-M   'P 1'
#
loop_
_entity.id
_entity.type
_entity.pdbx_description
1 polymer ?
#
loop_
_entity_poly.entity_id
_entity_poly.type
_entity_poly.pdbx_seq_one_letter_code
_entity_poly.pdbx_strand_id
1 'polypeptide(L)'
;MQKKALVTGSSRGIGAATARALAGSGWRVTINYIQSREKAEALAAELGTEAVRADVSDSAQVQAMFDAAGPFDLLVCNAGIAWSGLLTDMTYSEWRRIVDVNLGGVFNCCRAAIPHMVHEKRGCILCMSSILGVYGGSCETAYSATKGGIIAFVKGLAKELGPSGIRVNAIAPGSIDTDMLSCFTAEDKQAMADASALGRIGRPEDIAAAAVYLASDAASFVTGQILGVDGNMVI
;
A
#
# COMPACT_ATOMS: atom_id res chain seq x y z
N MET A 1 -7.22 -20.42 -14.51
CA MET A 1 -6.77 -19.07 -14.95
C MET A 1 -5.73 -18.54 -13.99
N GLN A 2 -4.76 -17.74 -14.48
CA GLN A 2 -3.77 -17.09 -13.62
C GLN A 2 -4.45 -16.00 -12.77
N LYS A 3 -4.20 -15.99 -11.47
CA LYS A 3 -4.75 -15.00 -10.54
C LYS A 3 -4.20 -13.60 -10.88
N LYS A 4 -5.07 -12.59 -10.84
CA LYS A 4 -4.72 -11.20 -11.16
C LYS A 4 -4.59 -10.36 -9.90
N ALA A 5 -3.57 -9.50 -9.88
CA ALA A 5 -3.34 -8.54 -8.81
C ALA A 5 -3.23 -7.12 -9.36
N LEU A 6 -3.74 -6.15 -8.60
CA LEU A 6 -3.47 -4.74 -8.79
C LEU A 6 -2.60 -4.22 -7.64
N VAL A 7 -1.50 -3.55 -7.96
CA VAL A 7 -0.70 -2.82 -6.96
C VAL A 7 -0.74 -1.34 -7.29
N THR A 8 -1.35 -0.52 -6.44
CA THR A 8 -1.45 0.92 -6.68
C THR A 8 -0.13 1.62 -6.31
N GLY A 9 0.25 2.66 -7.10
CA GLY A 9 1.49 3.39 -6.89
C GLY A 9 2.74 2.52 -7.04
N SER A 10 2.72 1.55 -7.97
CA SER A 10 3.75 0.52 -8.10
C SER A 10 4.87 0.82 -9.08
N SER A 11 5.01 2.07 -9.53
CA SER A 11 6.11 2.46 -10.43
C SER A 11 7.49 2.49 -9.76
N ARG A 12 7.57 2.49 -8.42
CA ARG A 12 8.83 2.58 -7.64
C ARG A 12 8.64 2.09 -6.19
N GLY A 13 9.74 2.03 -5.43
CA GLY A 13 9.77 1.77 -3.99
C GLY A 13 9.06 0.47 -3.60
N ILE A 14 8.33 0.51 -2.48
CA ILE A 14 7.59 -0.65 -1.93
C ILE A 14 6.64 -1.24 -2.97
N GLY A 15 5.92 -0.39 -3.72
CA GLY A 15 4.97 -0.86 -4.72
C GLY A 15 5.63 -1.67 -5.84
N ALA A 16 6.78 -1.22 -6.34
CA ALA A 16 7.51 -1.93 -7.39
C ALA A 16 8.10 -3.25 -6.88
N ALA A 17 8.69 -3.25 -5.68
CA ALA A 17 9.19 -4.47 -5.05
C ALA A 17 8.07 -5.49 -4.81
N THR A 18 6.91 -5.01 -4.33
CA THR A 18 5.71 -5.84 -4.13
C THR A 18 5.21 -6.43 -5.46
N ALA A 19 5.17 -5.63 -6.52
CA ALA A 19 4.77 -6.10 -7.85
C ALA A 19 5.70 -7.21 -8.36
N ARG A 20 7.03 -7.03 -8.25
CA ARG A 20 8.02 -8.05 -8.63
C ARG A 20 7.85 -9.33 -7.83
N ALA A 21 7.72 -9.23 -6.52
CA ALA A 21 7.60 -10.39 -5.65
C ALA A 21 6.31 -11.18 -5.89
N LEU A 22 5.19 -10.49 -6.12
CA LEU A 22 3.93 -11.11 -6.49
C LEU A 22 4.01 -11.78 -7.87
N ALA A 23 4.63 -11.14 -8.87
CA ALA A 23 4.83 -11.74 -10.19
C ALA A 23 5.70 -13.01 -10.09
N GLY A 24 6.80 -12.96 -9.32
CA GLY A 24 7.64 -14.13 -9.02
C GLY A 24 6.90 -15.25 -8.28
N SER A 25 5.79 -14.93 -7.61
CA SER A 25 4.90 -15.89 -6.94
C SER A 25 3.72 -16.34 -7.81
N GLY A 26 3.74 -16.05 -9.11
CA GLY A 26 2.76 -16.54 -10.10
C GLY A 26 1.54 -15.63 -10.32
N TRP A 27 1.49 -14.42 -9.74
CA TRP A 27 0.43 -13.45 -10.02
C TRP A 27 0.68 -12.71 -11.34
N ARG A 28 -0.38 -12.43 -12.09
CA ARG A 28 -0.35 -11.40 -13.13
C ARG A 28 -0.63 -10.05 -12.49
N VAL A 29 0.37 -9.18 -12.43
CA VAL A 29 0.31 -7.93 -11.68
C VAL A 29 0.11 -6.75 -12.62
N THR A 30 -0.99 -6.02 -12.49
CA THR A 30 -1.18 -4.73 -13.14
C THR A 30 -0.47 -3.64 -12.34
N ILE A 31 0.34 -2.82 -13.03
CA ILE A 31 1.11 -1.71 -12.49
C ILE A 31 0.26 -0.44 -12.58
N ASN A 32 0.04 0.24 -11.45
CA ASN A 32 -0.64 1.55 -11.45
C ASN A 32 0.35 2.68 -11.14
N TYR A 33 0.19 3.79 -11.85
CA TYR A 33 0.98 5.01 -11.67
C TYR A 33 0.15 6.27 -11.94
N ILE A 34 0.66 7.43 -11.51
CA ILE A 34 0.10 8.74 -11.87
C ILE A 34 1.11 9.59 -12.66
N GLN A 35 2.36 9.70 -12.20
CA GLN A 35 3.38 10.59 -12.77
C GLN A 35 4.53 9.85 -13.45
N SER A 36 5.04 8.78 -12.85
CA SER A 36 6.26 8.08 -13.26
C SER A 36 5.99 7.06 -14.38
N ARG A 37 5.56 7.54 -15.56
CA ARG A 37 5.17 6.70 -16.70
C ARG A 37 6.30 5.77 -17.14
N GLU A 38 7.48 6.31 -17.40
CA GLU A 38 8.63 5.54 -17.89
C GLU A 38 9.01 4.39 -16.94
N LYS A 39 9.06 4.67 -15.61
CA LYS A 39 9.35 3.63 -14.61
C LYS A 39 8.26 2.57 -14.56
N ALA A 40 6.99 2.96 -14.70
CA ALA A 40 5.86 2.04 -14.67
C ALA A 40 5.84 1.13 -15.92
N GLU A 41 6.05 1.72 -17.11
CA GLU A 41 6.11 0.97 -18.37
C GLU A 41 7.33 0.04 -18.43
N ALA A 42 8.48 0.47 -17.92
CA ALA A 42 9.66 -0.38 -17.82
C ALA A 42 9.41 -1.59 -16.90
N LEU A 43 8.79 -1.37 -15.72
CA LEU A 43 8.43 -2.46 -14.83
C LEU A 43 7.37 -3.38 -15.44
N ALA A 44 6.37 -2.84 -16.12
CA ALA A 44 5.36 -3.64 -16.80
C ALA A 44 5.99 -4.53 -17.90
N ALA A 45 6.92 -3.98 -18.68
CA ALA A 45 7.68 -4.74 -19.69
C ALA A 45 8.53 -5.85 -19.04
N GLU A 46 9.23 -5.55 -17.94
CA GLU A 46 10.01 -6.52 -17.16
C GLU A 46 9.14 -7.72 -16.72
N LEU A 47 7.92 -7.43 -16.27
CA LEU A 47 6.99 -8.43 -15.72
C LEU A 47 6.07 -9.08 -16.77
N GLY A 48 6.16 -8.66 -18.03
CA GLY A 48 5.26 -9.14 -19.09
C GLY A 48 3.79 -8.79 -18.85
N THR A 49 3.53 -7.59 -18.34
CA THR A 49 2.18 -7.13 -17.93
C THR A 49 1.90 -5.71 -18.44
N GLU A 50 0.88 -5.07 -17.89
CA GLU A 50 0.43 -3.74 -18.30
C GLU A 50 0.61 -2.70 -17.19
N ALA A 51 0.83 -1.45 -17.59
CA ALA A 51 0.83 -0.29 -16.70
C ALA A 51 -0.39 0.60 -17.02
N VAL A 52 -1.15 0.96 -15.98
CA VAL A 52 -2.35 1.78 -16.10
C VAL A 52 -2.20 3.08 -15.33
N ARG A 53 -2.40 4.21 -16.01
CA ARG A 53 -2.38 5.52 -15.36
C ARG A 53 -3.73 5.80 -14.72
N ALA A 54 -3.74 6.02 -13.39
CA ALA A 54 -4.91 6.49 -12.66
C ALA A 54 -4.49 7.19 -11.36
N ASP A 55 -5.10 8.33 -11.05
CA ASP A 55 -5.03 8.94 -9.71
C ASP A 55 -6.03 8.22 -8.80
N VAL A 56 -5.55 7.57 -7.75
CA VAL A 56 -6.40 6.83 -6.82
C VAL A 56 -7.35 7.73 -6.03
N SER A 57 -7.06 9.02 -5.90
CA SER A 57 -7.95 10.01 -5.29
C SER A 57 -9.17 10.36 -6.14
N ASP A 58 -9.15 10.02 -7.42
CA ASP A 58 -10.23 10.24 -8.38
C ASP A 58 -11.00 8.93 -8.62
N SER A 59 -12.23 8.87 -8.12
CA SER A 59 -13.06 7.66 -8.20
C SER A 59 -13.41 7.26 -9.65
N ALA A 60 -13.51 8.23 -10.58
CA ALA A 60 -13.80 7.94 -11.98
C ALA A 60 -12.59 7.30 -12.68
N GLN A 61 -11.37 7.80 -12.40
CA GLN A 61 -10.15 7.19 -12.93
C GLN A 61 -9.92 5.79 -12.34
N VAL A 62 -10.22 5.58 -11.06
CA VAL A 62 -10.16 4.26 -10.43
C VAL A 62 -11.13 3.31 -11.11
N GLN A 63 -12.40 3.71 -11.31
CA GLN A 63 -13.38 2.87 -12.00
C GLN A 63 -12.92 2.50 -13.41
N ALA A 64 -12.45 3.48 -14.20
CA ALA A 64 -11.93 3.23 -15.54
C ALA A 64 -10.73 2.26 -15.55
N MET A 65 -9.83 2.33 -14.54
CA MET A 65 -8.72 1.38 -14.38
C MET A 65 -9.23 -0.04 -14.12
N PHE A 66 -10.24 -0.20 -13.27
CA PHE A 66 -10.84 -1.52 -13.00
C PHE A 66 -11.59 -2.08 -14.21
N ASP A 67 -12.29 -1.24 -14.97
CA ASP A 67 -13.00 -1.65 -16.19
C ASP A 67 -12.03 -2.09 -17.28
N ALA A 68 -10.88 -1.44 -17.40
CA ALA A 68 -9.88 -1.74 -18.44
C ALA A 68 -9.02 -2.98 -18.10
N ALA A 69 -8.54 -3.11 -16.87
CA ALA A 69 -7.53 -4.11 -16.49
C ALA A 69 -8.06 -5.21 -15.56
N GLY A 70 -9.19 -4.98 -14.86
CA GLY A 70 -9.77 -5.94 -13.93
C GLY A 70 -10.44 -7.14 -14.62
N PRO A 71 -11.15 -7.97 -13.88
CA PRO A 71 -11.22 -7.96 -12.42
C PRO A 71 -9.95 -8.50 -11.75
N PHE A 72 -9.79 -8.21 -10.44
CA PHE A 72 -8.62 -8.61 -9.65
C PHE A 72 -8.98 -9.52 -8.48
N ASP A 73 -8.17 -10.56 -8.26
CA ASP A 73 -8.26 -11.48 -7.10
C ASP A 73 -7.51 -10.92 -5.87
N LEU A 74 -6.52 -10.05 -6.12
CA LEU A 74 -5.71 -9.37 -5.11
C LEU A 74 -5.65 -7.86 -5.40
N LEU A 75 -5.95 -7.06 -4.38
CA LEU A 75 -5.74 -5.62 -4.40
C LEU A 75 -4.71 -5.23 -3.35
N VAL A 76 -3.64 -4.55 -3.77
CA VAL A 76 -2.66 -3.92 -2.87
C VAL A 76 -2.78 -2.41 -2.99
N CYS A 77 -3.40 -1.78 -1.98
CA CYS A 77 -3.52 -0.34 -1.83
C CYS A 77 -2.21 0.22 -1.25
N ASN A 78 -1.25 0.52 -2.14
CA ASN A 78 0.07 1.01 -1.74
C ASN A 78 0.27 2.51 -2.05
N ALA A 79 -0.45 3.08 -3.02
CA ALA A 79 -0.33 4.49 -3.36
C ALA A 79 -0.51 5.39 -2.14
N GLY A 80 0.39 6.35 -1.97
CA GLY A 80 0.35 7.29 -0.87
C GLY A 80 1.39 8.39 -1.02
N ILE A 81 1.15 9.48 -0.30
CA ILE A 81 2.05 10.64 -0.18
C ILE A 81 2.32 10.93 1.28
N ALA A 82 3.47 11.52 1.56
CA ALA A 82 3.82 12.05 2.87
C ALA A 82 3.73 13.57 2.89
N TRP A 83 3.58 14.13 4.07
CA TRP A 83 3.76 15.54 4.37
C TRP A 83 4.41 15.63 5.75
N SER A 84 5.46 16.43 5.88
CA SER A 84 6.20 16.62 7.13
C SER A 84 6.30 18.10 7.46
N GLY A 85 6.00 18.47 8.68
CA GLY A 85 6.01 19.82 9.22
C GLY A 85 5.09 19.98 10.42
N LEU A 86 5.11 21.15 11.06
CA LEU A 86 4.19 21.44 12.14
C LEU A 86 2.76 21.55 11.62
N LEU A 87 1.79 21.01 12.36
CA LEU A 87 0.38 21.03 11.95
C LEU A 87 -0.14 22.45 11.66
N THR A 88 0.39 23.45 12.40
CA THR A 88 0.04 24.87 12.20
C THR A 88 0.49 25.43 10.85
N ASP A 89 1.48 24.83 10.22
CA ASP A 89 2.04 25.29 8.96
C ASP A 89 1.37 24.61 7.75
N MET A 90 0.58 23.55 8.02
CA MET A 90 -0.14 22.81 6.99
C MET A 90 -1.34 23.60 6.47
N THR A 91 -1.41 23.79 5.17
CA THR A 91 -2.58 24.39 4.54
C THR A 91 -3.74 23.40 4.47
N TYR A 92 -4.98 23.92 4.38
CA TYR A 92 -6.16 23.08 4.22
C TYR A 92 -6.13 22.27 2.91
N SER A 93 -5.52 22.80 1.85
CA SER A 93 -5.36 22.08 0.58
C SER A 93 -4.40 20.89 0.70
N GLU A 94 -3.30 21.03 1.44
CA GLU A 94 -2.37 19.92 1.70
C GLU A 94 -3.03 18.84 2.56
N TRP A 95 -3.75 19.25 3.63
CA TRP A 95 -4.56 18.33 4.42
C TRP A 95 -5.53 17.54 3.55
N ARG A 96 -6.33 18.22 2.71
CA ARG A 96 -7.26 17.57 1.80
C ARG A 96 -6.53 16.60 0.86
N ARG A 97 -5.43 17.02 0.27
CA ARG A 97 -4.66 16.19 -0.66
C ARG A 97 -4.15 14.91 -0.02
N ILE A 98 -3.58 14.98 1.18
CA ILE A 98 -3.06 13.78 1.88
C ILE A 98 -4.19 12.83 2.27
N VAL A 99 -5.35 13.35 2.72
CA VAL A 99 -6.52 12.54 3.05
C VAL A 99 -7.11 11.89 1.80
N ASP A 100 -7.29 12.65 0.72
CA ASP A 100 -7.89 12.18 -0.52
C ASP A 100 -7.03 11.09 -1.17
N VAL A 101 -5.71 11.22 -1.14
CA VAL A 101 -4.81 10.20 -1.71
C VAL A 101 -4.71 8.97 -0.79
N ASN A 102 -4.32 9.18 0.48
CA ASN A 102 -3.93 8.07 1.35
C ASN A 102 -5.14 7.25 1.85
N LEU A 103 -6.23 7.91 2.21
CA LEU A 103 -7.42 7.26 2.75
C LEU A 103 -8.54 7.16 1.70
N GLY A 104 -8.81 8.24 0.98
CA GLY A 104 -9.77 8.26 -0.12
C GLY A 104 -9.39 7.28 -1.25
N GLY A 105 -8.09 7.21 -1.60
CA GLY A 105 -7.58 6.26 -2.59
C GLY A 105 -7.80 4.80 -2.19
N VAL A 106 -7.60 4.46 -0.91
CA VAL A 106 -7.91 3.12 -0.38
C VAL A 106 -9.39 2.82 -0.51
N PHE A 107 -10.25 3.75 -0.09
CA PHE A 107 -11.70 3.61 -0.23
C PHE A 107 -12.13 3.40 -1.69
N ASN A 108 -11.66 4.24 -2.61
CA ASN A 108 -12.02 4.15 -4.03
C ASN A 108 -11.62 2.80 -4.63
N CYS A 109 -10.39 2.33 -4.39
CA CYS A 109 -9.90 1.05 -4.92
C CYS A 109 -10.64 -0.14 -4.31
N CYS A 110 -10.88 -0.14 -3.00
CA CYS A 110 -11.65 -1.19 -2.33
C CYS A 110 -13.07 -1.26 -2.88
N ARG A 111 -13.75 -0.10 -2.99
CA ARG A 111 -15.11 -0.02 -3.53
C ARG A 111 -15.22 -0.61 -4.94
N ALA A 112 -14.21 -0.41 -5.79
CA ALA A 112 -14.18 -0.95 -7.14
C ALA A 112 -13.88 -2.46 -7.18
N ALA A 113 -13.04 -2.98 -6.26
CA ALA A 113 -12.64 -4.38 -6.21
C ALA A 113 -13.72 -5.30 -5.61
N ILE A 114 -14.41 -4.84 -4.56
CA ILE A 114 -15.31 -5.64 -3.73
C ILE A 114 -16.42 -6.35 -4.49
N PRO A 115 -17.15 -5.73 -5.45
CA PRO A 115 -18.26 -6.40 -6.13
C PRO A 115 -17.85 -7.71 -6.81
N HIS A 116 -16.71 -7.72 -7.50
CA HIS A 116 -16.19 -8.94 -8.12
C HIS A 116 -15.77 -9.98 -7.08
N MET A 117 -15.02 -9.59 -6.05
CA MET A 117 -14.56 -10.49 -4.99
C MET A 117 -15.73 -11.14 -4.24
N VAL A 118 -16.81 -10.39 -3.98
CA VAL A 118 -18.03 -10.90 -3.33
C VAL A 118 -18.75 -11.90 -4.25
N HIS A 119 -18.83 -11.61 -5.56
CA HIS A 119 -19.40 -12.52 -6.53
C HIS A 119 -18.66 -13.86 -6.58
N GLU A 120 -17.33 -13.79 -6.61
CA GLU A 120 -16.44 -14.97 -6.65
C GLU A 120 -16.29 -15.68 -5.30
N LYS A 121 -16.78 -15.08 -4.20
CA LYS A 121 -16.62 -15.55 -2.81
C LYS A 121 -15.16 -15.83 -2.45
N ARG A 122 -14.25 -15.03 -2.98
CA ARG A 122 -12.81 -15.08 -2.74
C ARG A 122 -12.18 -13.75 -3.07
N GLY A 123 -11.13 -13.40 -2.35
CA GLY A 123 -10.35 -12.20 -2.61
C GLY A 123 -9.37 -11.90 -1.49
N CYS A 124 -8.42 -11.05 -1.79
CA CYS A 124 -7.49 -10.54 -0.80
C CYS A 124 -7.26 -9.04 -1.01
N ILE A 125 -7.37 -8.26 0.05
CA ILE A 125 -7.09 -6.82 0.06
C ILE A 125 -5.97 -6.57 1.06
N LEU A 126 -4.89 -5.94 0.60
CA LEU A 126 -3.77 -5.51 1.43
C LEU A 126 -3.66 -3.99 1.36
N CYS A 127 -3.59 -3.33 2.51
CA CYS A 127 -3.44 -1.88 2.60
C CYS A 127 -2.10 -1.53 3.24
N MET A 128 -1.35 -0.58 2.65
CA MET A 128 -0.13 -0.05 3.24
C MET A 128 -0.46 1.05 4.25
N SER A 129 -0.39 0.69 5.53
CA SER A 129 -0.41 1.63 6.64
C SER A 129 1.00 2.18 6.91
N SER A 130 1.37 2.36 8.14
CA SER A 130 2.69 2.77 8.63
C SER A 130 2.78 2.51 10.13
N ILE A 131 3.99 2.35 10.66
CA ILE A 131 4.25 2.42 12.10
C ILE A 131 3.74 3.76 12.69
N LEU A 132 3.80 4.85 11.91
CA LEU A 132 3.24 6.15 12.30
C LEU A 132 1.71 6.16 12.36
N GLY A 133 1.04 5.24 11.68
CA GLY A 133 -0.40 5.03 11.83
C GLY A 133 -0.76 4.27 13.12
N VAL A 134 0.20 3.57 13.72
CA VAL A 134 0.04 2.83 14.98
C VAL A 134 0.34 3.73 16.18
N TYR A 135 1.45 4.46 16.14
CA TYR A 135 1.96 5.22 17.28
C TYR A 135 1.82 6.74 17.15
N GLY A 136 1.63 7.25 15.94
CA GLY A 136 1.74 8.68 15.63
C GLY A 136 3.19 9.11 15.44
N GLY A 137 3.38 10.26 14.79
CA GLY A 137 4.71 10.86 14.61
C GLY A 137 4.66 12.38 14.76
N SER A 138 5.64 12.93 15.46
CA SER A 138 5.84 14.38 15.51
C SER A 138 6.14 14.91 14.11
N CYS A 139 5.59 16.07 13.76
CA CYS A 139 5.66 16.65 12.41
C CYS A 139 5.04 15.80 11.28
N GLU A 140 4.41 14.67 11.60
CA GLU A 140 3.78 13.73 10.67
C GLU A 140 2.29 13.50 11.03
N THR A 141 1.67 14.43 11.76
CA THR A 141 0.32 14.26 12.33
C THR A 141 -0.73 13.94 11.26
N ALA A 142 -0.73 14.64 10.15
CA ALA A 142 -1.69 14.42 9.06
C ALA A 142 -1.47 13.06 8.38
N TYR A 143 -0.21 12.70 8.11
CA TYR A 143 0.14 11.40 7.58
C TYR A 143 -0.27 10.28 8.54
N SER A 144 0.09 10.41 9.81
CA SER A 144 -0.27 9.46 10.89
C SER A 144 -1.79 9.25 10.97
N ALA A 145 -2.57 10.34 10.90
CA ALA A 145 -4.03 10.28 10.92
C ALA A 145 -4.58 9.46 9.74
N THR A 146 -4.05 9.66 8.51
CA THR A 146 -4.48 8.88 7.35
C THR A 146 -4.11 7.40 7.48
N LYS A 147 -2.90 7.10 7.99
CA LYS A 147 -2.42 5.73 8.16
C LYS A 147 -3.11 5.00 9.33
N GLY A 148 -3.47 5.73 10.39
CA GLY A 148 -4.35 5.24 11.47
C GLY A 148 -5.77 4.99 10.99
N GLY A 149 -6.30 5.87 10.12
CA GLY A 149 -7.58 5.68 9.44
C GLY A 149 -7.63 4.38 8.62
N ILE A 150 -6.55 4.05 7.90
CA ILE A 150 -6.42 2.77 7.18
C ILE A 150 -6.49 1.57 8.13
N ILE A 151 -5.88 1.65 9.32
CA ILE A 151 -5.94 0.58 10.33
C ILE A 151 -7.38 0.31 10.76
N ALA A 152 -8.14 1.37 11.08
CA ALA A 152 -9.54 1.24 11.46
C ALA A 152 -10.39 0.70 10.29
N PHE A 153 -10.16 1.23 9.07
CA PHE A 153 -10.84 0.80 7.85
C PHE A 153 -10.65 -0.69 7.58
N VAL A 154 -9.42 -1.19 7.64
CA VAL A 154 -9.09 -2.62 7.45
C VAL A 154 -9.79 -3.51 8.46
N LYS A 155 -9.80 -3.12 9.74
CA LYS A 155 -10.48 -3.88 10.81
C LYS A 155 -12.00 -3.96 10.61
N GLY A 156 -12.62 -2.87 10.14
CA GLY A 156 -14.03 -2.84 9.80
C GLY A 156 -14.34 -3.69 8.59
N LEU A 157 -13.63 -3.44 7.48
CA LEU A 157 -13.85 -4.10 6.20
C LEU A 157 -13.61 -5.62 6.26
N ALA A 158 -12.65 -6.08 7.07
CA ALA A 158 -12.41 -7.50 7.30
C ALA A 158 -13.63 -8.22 7.90
N LYS A 159 -14.36 -7.56 8.79
CA LYS A 159 -15.59 -8.11 9.38
C LYS A 159 -16.75 -8.15 8.38
N GLU A 160 -16.87 -7.11 7.55
CA GLU A 160 -17.90 -7.04 6.51
C GLU A 160 -17.71 -8.08 5.43
N LEU A 161 -16.47 -8.31 4.99
CA LEU A 161 -16.16 -9.16 3.84
C LEU A 161 -15.81 -10.61 4.20
N GLY A 162 -15.50 -10.89 5.48
CA GLY A 162 -15.20 -12.24 5.97
C GLY A 162 -16.26 -13.28 5.60
N PRO A 163 -17.57 -13.00 5.79
CA PRO A 163 -18.63 -13.93 5.37
C PRO A 163 -18.63 -14.28 3.87
N SER A 164 -18.01 -13.44 3.04
CA SER A 164 -17.84 -13.68 1.60
C SER A 164 -16.51 -14.36 1.24
N GLY A 165 -15.72 -14.80 2.24
CA GLY A 165 -14.44 -15.46 2.01
C GLY A 165 -13.31 -14.51 1.57
N ILE A 166 -13.44 -13.21 1.80
CA ILE A 166 -12.46 -12.20 1.42
C ILE A 166 -11.63 -11.81 2.66
N ARG A 167 -10.32 -11.83 2.51
CA ARG A 167 -9.38 -11.42 3.57
C ARG A 167 -8.92 -9.97 3.36
N VAL A 168 -8.89 -9.20 4.44
CA VAL A 168 -8.46 -7.79 4.41
C VAL A 168 -7.44 -7.59 5.53
N ASN A 169 -6.20 -7.20 5.18
CA ASN A 169 -5.14 -6.94 6.14
C ASN A 169 -4.38 -5.65 5.80
N ALA A 170 -3.64 -5.14 6.74
CA ALA A 170 -2.67 -4.07 6.50
C ALA A 170 -1.25 -4.50 6.83
N ILE A 171 -0.29 -3.90 6.14
CA ILE A 171 1.12 -3.91 6.53
C ILE A 171 1.43 -2.52 7.07
N ALA A 172 2.15 -2.45 8.17
CA ALA A 172 2.63 -1.22 8.79
C ALA A 172 4.17 -1.18 8.69
N PRO A 173 4.73 -0.62 7.60
CA PRO A 173 6.17 -0.47 7.46
C PRO A 173 6.75 0.49 8.49
N GLY A 174 8.00 0.22 8.92
CA GLY A 174 8.87 1.18 9.58
C GLY A 174 9.55 2.11 8.58
N SER A 175 10.78 2.56 8.89
CA SER A 175 11.62 3.31 7.94
C SER A 175 12.16 2.37 6.86
N ILE A 176 11.74 2.61 5.61
CA ILE A 176 12.10 1.79 4.46
C ILE A 176 12.87 2.63 3.44
N ASP A 177 14.01 2.15 2.96
CA ASP A 177 14.87 2.84 2.00
C ASP A 177 14.18 2.97 0.64
N THR A 178 13.57 4.13 0.44
CA THR A 178 12.83 4.50 -0.77
C THR A 178 13.06 5.96 -1.09
N ASP A 179 12.57 6.41 -2.26
CA ASP A 179 12.60 7.84 -2.64
C ASP A 179 11.92 8.74 -1.58
N MET A 180 11.05 8.20 -0.73
CA MET A 180 10.39 8.94 0.35
C MET A 180 11.40 9.37 1.44
N LEU A 181 12.50 8.65 1.61
CA LEU A 181 13.59 9.00 2.52
C LEU A 181 14.72 9.79 1.84
N SER A 182 14.56 10.22 0.59
CA SER A 182 15.62 10.94 -0.13
C SER A 182 15.91 12.35 0.41
N CYS A 183 14.97 12.94 1.14
CA CYS A 183 15.13 14.25 1.79
C CYS A 183 15.90 14.20 3.12
N PHE A 184 16.11 13.01 3.68
CA PHE A 184 16.82 12.84 4.96
C PHE A 184 18.32 12.71 4.76
N THR A 185 19.10 13.27 5.70
CA THR A 185 20.56 13.20 5.70
C THR A 185 21.06 11.78 6.03
N ALA A 186 22.36 11.55 5.89
CA ALA A 186 22.96 10.29 6.29
C ALA A 186 22.83 10.05 7.81
N GLU A 187 22.97 11.13 8.59
CA GLU A 187 22.80 11.11 10.04
C GLU A 187 21.37 10.76 10.45
N ASP A 188 20.36 11.34 9.78
CA ASP A 188 18.96 11.00 10.04
C ASP A 188 18.68 9.53 9.73
N LYS A 189 19.20 9.02 8.61
CA LYS A 189 19.06 7.62 8.23
C LYS A 189 19.77 6.68 9.22
N GLN A 190 20.93 7.09 9.74
CA GLN A 190 21.61 6.33 10.78
C GLN A 190 20.78 6.30 12.08
N ALA A 191 20.21 7.44 12.49
CA ALA A 191 19.32 7.50 13.65
C ALA A 191 18.09 6.59 13.48
N MET A 192 17.51 6.53 12.26
CA MET A 192 16.42 5.59 11.95
C MET A 192 16.87 4.13 12.04
N ALA A 193 18.10 3.82 11.60
CA ALA A 193 18.66 2.48 11.71
C ALA A 193 18.89 2.07 13.17
N ASP A 194 19.43 2.99 13.98
CA ASP A 194 19.70 2.78 15.40
C ASP A 194 18.40 2.61 16.22
N ALA A 195 17.31 3.27 15.79
CA ALA A 195 15.98 3.11 16.40
C ALA A 195 15.34 1.73 16.10
N SER A 196 15.83 1.02 15.09
CA SER A 196 15.39 -0.34 14.77
C SER A 196 16.16 -1.37 15.60
N ALA A 197 15.47 -2.30 16.24
CA ALA A 197 16.12 -3.40 16.96
C ALA A 197 17.00 -4.29 16.05
N LEU A 198 16.74 -4.28 14.73
CA LEU A 198 17.56 -4.98 13.75
C LEU A 198 18.77 -4.17 13.26
N GLY A 199 18.98 -2.93 13.78
CA GLY A 199 20.15 -2.09 13.49
C GLY A 199 20.25 -1.62 12.03
N ARG A 200 19.12 -1.61 11.31
CA ARG A 200 19.08 -1.17 9.91
C ARG A 200 17.74 -0.55 9.51
N ILE A 201 17.76 0.29 8.50
CA ILE A 201 16.57 0.65 7.75
C ILE A 201 16.08 -0.58 6.95
N GLY A 202 14.77 -0.75 6.85
CA GLY A 202 14.16 -1.80 6.03
C GLY A 202 14.36 -1.56 4.53
N ARG A 203 14.24 -2.61 3.73
CA ARG A 203 14.26 -2.54 2.28
C ARG A 203 12.85 -2.74 1.72
N PRO A 204 12.52 -2.25 0.53
CA PRO A 204 11.25 -2.53 -0.13
C PRO A 204 10.91 -4.02 -0.20
N GLU A 205 11.93 -4.89 -0.34
CA GLU A 205 11.80 -6.34 -0.40
C GLU A 205 11.33 -6.94 0.92
N ASP A 206 11.67 -6.34 2.09
CA ASP A 206 11.18 -6.77 3.40
C ASP A 206 9.64 -6.65 3.46
N ILE A 207 9.09 -5.57 2.89
CA ILE A 207 7.64 -5.33 2.81
C ILE A 207 6.99 -6.25 1.75
N ALA A 208 7.65 -6.42 0.62
CA ALA A 208 7.17 -7.27 -0.46
C ALA A 208 7.03 -8.73 -0.03
N ALA A 209 7.96 -9.26 0.77
CA ALA A 209 7.89 -10.60 1.33
C ALA A 209 6.65 -10.78 2.23
N ALA A 210 6.35 -9.80 3.08
CA ALA A 210 5.15 -9.80 3.92
C ALA A 210 3.86 -9.73 3.06
N ALA A 211 3.86 -8.94 1.99
CA ALA A 211 2.73 -8.86 1.07
C ALA A 211 2.48 -10.21 0.36
N VAL A 212 3.52 -10.90 -0.10
CA VAL A 212 3.41 -12.24 -0.70
C VAL A 212 2.85 -13.24 0.30
N TYR A 213 3.34 -13.26 1.56
CA TYR A 213 2.79 -14.11 2.60
C TYR A 213 1.31 -13.84 2.81
N LEU A 214 0.90 -12.60 3.04
CA LEU A 214 -0.50 -12.24 3.29
C LEU A 214 -1.41 -12.51 2.07
N ALA A 215 -0.88 -12.48 0.85
CA ALA A 215 -1.60 -12.80 -0.38
C ALA A 215 -1.74 -14.32 -0.62
N SER A 216 -0.92 -15.13 0.03
CA SER A 216 -0.86 -16.58 -0.18
C SER A 216 -1.91 -17.35 0.63
N ASP A 217 -2.08 -18.64 0.30
CA ASP A 217 -2.94 -19.57 1.04
C ASP A 217 -2.39 -19.88 2.44
N ALA A 218 -1.09 -19.68 2.69
CA ALA A 218 -0.50 -19.78 4.03
C ALA A 218 -1.10 -18.77 5.02
N ALA A 219 -1.68 -17.67 4.52
CA ALA A 219 -2.39 -16.68 5.33
C ALA A 219 -3.93 -16.86 5.28
N SER A 220 -4.44 -18.05 4.92
CA SER A 220 -5.89 -18.29 4.72
C SER A 220 -6.76 -18.00 5.95
N PHE A 221 -6.18 -18.03 7.16
CA PHE A 221 -6.89 -17.71 8.41
C PHE A 221 -6.45 -16.37 9.01
N VAL A 222 -5.81 -15.50 8.19
CA VAL A 222 -5.32 -14.17 8.62
C VAL A 222 -6.17 -13.09 7.96
N THR A 223 -7.01 -12.40 8.75
CA THR A 223 -7.82 -11.26 8.31
C THR A 223 -7.99 -10.25 9.45
N GLY A 224 -8.15 -8.98 9.12
CA GLY A 224 -8.27 -7.88 10.08
C GLY A 224 -6.96 -7.54 10.81
N GLN A 225 -5.82 -8.10 10.39
CA GLN A 225 -4.54 -7.93 11.07
C GLN A 225 -3.76 -6.74 10.50
N ILE A 226 -2.97 -6.14 11.38
CA ILE A 226 -2.01 -5.10 11.05
C ILE A 226 -0.62 -5.69 11.32
N LEU A 227 0.07 -6.08 10.25
CA LEU A 227 1.38 -6.69 10.36
C LEU A 227 2.45 -5.60 10.37
N GLY A 228 3.11 -5.40 11.52
CA GLY A 228 4.30 -4.55 11.62
C GLY A 228 5.47 -5.20 10.85
N VAL A 229 6.09 -4.44 9.96
CA VAL A 229 7.34 -4.81 9.27
C VAL A 229 8.28 -3.62 9.41
N ASP A 230 8.81 -3.46 10.60
CA ASP A 230 9.43 -2.23 11.07
C ASP A 230 10.77 -2.47 11.79
N GLY A 231 11.22 -3.73 11.89
CA GLY A 231 12.42 -4.09 12.64
C GLY A 231 12.28 -3.84 14.14
N ASN A 232 11.04 -3.80 14.68
CA ASN A 232 10.73 -3.40 16.06
C ASN A 232 11.31 -2.01 16.39
N MET A 233 11.01 -1.04 15.51
CA MET A 233 11.47 0.34 15.66
C MET A 233 10.81 0.99 16.88
N VAL A 234 11.61 1.68 17.68
CA VAL A 234 11.16 2.53 18.78
C VAL A 234 10.92 3.94 18.24
N ILE A 235 9.71 4.48 18.46
CA ILE A 235 9.30 5.83 18.04
C ILE A 235 9.14 6.72 19.28
#